data_860bc21e1ca1b215bc556cf6cdfa7c39
#
_entry.id   860bc21e1ca1b215bc556cf6cdfa7c39
#
_cell.length_a   1.000
_cell.length_b   1.000
_cell.length_c   1.000
_cell.angle_alpha   90.00
_cell.angle_beta   90.00
_cell.angle_gamma   90.00
#
_symmetry.space_group_name_H-M   'P 1'
#
loop_
_entity.id
_entity.type
_entity.pdbx_description
1 polymer ?
#
loop_
_entity_poly.entity_id
_entity_poly.type
_entity_poly.pdbx_seq_one_letter_code
_entity_poly.pdbx_strand_id
1 'polypeptide(L)'
;MLPAIISYAMTRKISARLYGTVALTVAFGAALLAARLGYARQQDQQKGSMPGMDMGGKEDMSNMGPSMAAMAGHMYITPLRPKQPGDEERAKAVVAEVKATIERYKDYRKALADGYVIANPTLKQPQYHFTNQANTREADLRFDPTKPTALLYRQTPMQRYKLEGVMFTASPDATEDELNQRIPLSITRWHRHINFCEAPEDRIKDYQADHPKFGMFGSINTKEACTAERGTFHPYVFTWMLHVFPYEDNFKEVFSLNDDVAHVR
;
A
#
# COMPACT_ATOMS: atom_id res chain seq x y z
N MET A 1 -29.31 24.59 72.60
CA MET A 1 -29.50 25.68 71.62
C MET A 1 -28.70 25.33 70.38
N LEU A 2 -29.39 24.94 69.31
CA LEU A 2 -28.91 24.77 67.94
C LEU A 2 -28.65 26.14 67.33
N PRO A 3 -27.92 26.23 66.22
CA PRO A 3 -28.58 25.88 64.96
C PRO A 3 -27.72 25.17 63.89
N ALA A 4 -28.49 24.55 62.98
CA ALA A 4 -28.22 24.07 61.67
C ALA A 4 -27.43 25.00 60.78
N ILE A 5 -26.62 24.42 59.88
CA ILE A 5 -26.44 24.68 58.46
C ILE A 5 -25.44 23.65 57.90
N ILE A 6 -25.92 22.56 57.31
CA ILE A 6 -25.21 21.77 56.33
C ILE A 6 -26.26 21.20 55.39
N SER A 7 -26.49 21.88 54.26
CA SER A 7 -27.04 21.27 53.05
C SER A 7 -27.06 22.35 51.94
N TYR A 8 -26.00 22.44 51.19
CA TYR A 8 -26.06 23.03 49.80
C TYR A 8 -24.68 22.97 49.14
N ALA A 9 -24.16 21.82 48.84
CA ALA A 9 -22.98 21.71 47.95
C ALA A 9 -22.77 20.33 47.30
N MET A 10 -23.83 19.64 46.92
CA MET A 10 -23.65 18.30 46.33
C MET A 10 -24.43 18.03 45.03
N THR A 11 -24.95 19.05 44.37
CA THR A 11 -25.82 18.86 43.19
C THR A 11 -25.29 19.51 41.90
N ARG A 12 -24.04 19.99 41.81
CA ARG A 12 -23.54 20.65 40.61
C ARG A 12 -22.34 19.96 39.93
N LYS A 13 -21.90 18.75 40.37
CA LYS A 13 -20.75 18.06 39.76
C LYS A 13 -21.10 16.87 38.88
N ILE A 14 -22.37 16.51 38.70
CA ILE A 14 -22.76 15.34 37.90
C ILE A 14 -23.14 15.69 36.47
N SER A 15 -23.55 16.91 36.17
CA SER A 15 -24.02 17.27 34.81
C SER A 15 -22.92 17.61 33.80
N ALA A 16 -21.70 17.93 34.23
CA ALA A 16 -20.61 18.30 33.30
C ALA A 16 -19.86 17.12 32.69
N ARG A 17 -19.95 15.94 33.30
CA ARG A 17 -19.27 14.73 32.77
C ARG A 17 -20.07 13.94 31.74
N LEU A 18 -21.40 14.07 31.73
CA LEU A 18 -22.24 13.37 30.74
C LEU A 18 -22.27 14.07 29.39
N TYR A 19 -22.13 15.38 29.35
CA TYR A 19 -22.14 16.12 28.07
C TYR A 19 -20.81 16.00 27.31
N GLY A 20 -19.69 15.77 28.00
CA GLY A 20 -18.38 15.60 27.35
C GLY A 20 -18.22 14.28 26.61
N THR A 21 -18.82 13.21 27.11
CA THR A 21 -18.74 11.86 26.48
C THR A 21 -19.67 11.70 25.29
N VAL A 22 -20.84 12.33 25.29
CA VAL A 22 -21.77 12.29 24.15
C VAL A 22 -21.25 13.15 23.00
N ALA A 23 -20.62 14.30 23.26
CA ALA A 23 -20.03 15.15 22.22
C ALA A 23 -18.83 14.49 21.54
N LEU A 24 -18.01 13.70 22.27
CA LEU A 24 -16.85 13.01 21.71
C LEU A 24 -17.26 11.84 20.81
N THR A 25 -18.30 11.10 21.18
CA THR A 25 -18.80 9.96 20.37
C THR A 25 -19.49 10.42 19.09
N VAL A 26 -20.19 11.56 19.10
CA VAL A 26 -20.81 12.13 17.89
C VAL A 26 -19.75 12.70 16.95
N ALA A 27 -18.69 13.33 17.47
CA ALA A 27 -17.61 13.86 16.64
C ALA A 27 -16.79 12.72 15.97
N PHE A 28 -16.56 11.61 16.66
CA PHE A 28 -15.86 10.44 16.07
C PHE A 28 -16.72 9.71 15.03
N GLY A 29 -18.04 9.59 15.27
CA GLY A 29 -18.98 9.02 14.31
C GLY A 29 -19.11 9.86 13.04
N ALA A 30 -19.13 11.18 13.16
CA ALA A 30 -19.20 12.09 12.01
C ALA A 30 -17.90 12.11 11.19
N ALA A 31 -16.73 12.00 11.84
CA ALA A 31 -15.44 11.91 11.14
C ALA A 31 -15.28 10.61 10.37
N LEU A 32 -15.75 9.48 10.90
CA LEU A 32 -15.75 8.19 10.22
C LEU A 32 -16.75 8.15 9.06
N LEU A 33 -17.90 8.80 9.21
CA LEU A 33 -18.91 8.90 8.14
C LEU A 33 -18.42 9.83 7.02
N ALA A 34 -17.78 10.94 7.35
CA ALA A 34 -17.20 11.85 6.37
C ALA A 34 -16.02 11.22 5.61
N ALA A 35 -15.20 10.40 6.27
CA ALA A 35 -14.14 9.63 5.63
C ALA A 35 -14.69 8.57 4.68
N ARG A 36 -15.78 7.87 5.07
CA ARG A 36 -16.46 6.90 4.19
C ARG A 36 -17.16 7.57 3.01
N LEU A 37 -17.79 8.72 3.21
CA LEU A 37 -18.43 9.48 2.13
C LEU A 37 -17.42 10.14 1.20
N GLY A 38 -16.26 10.56 1.69
CA GLY A 38 -15.15 11.06 0.88
C GLY A 38 -14.55 9.95 0.01
N TYR A 39 -14.36 8.76 0.57
CA TYR A 39 -13.84 7.60 -0.16
C TYR A 39 -14.83 7.10 -1.23
N ALA A 40 -16.13 7.03 -0.92
CA ALA A 40 -17.18 6.66 -1.86
C ALA A 40 -17.35 7.70 -3.00
N ARG A 41 -17.20 8.99 -2.70
CA ARG A 41 -17.32 10.06 -3.70
C ARG A 41 -16.13 10.08 -4.68
N GLN A 42 -14.95 9.66 -4.22
CA GLN A 42 -13.76 9.52 -5.08
C GLN A 42 -13.89 8.35 -6.05
N GLN A 43 -14.59 7.28 -5.65
CA GLN A 43 -14.88 6.12 -6.52
C GLN A 43 -15.94 6.42 -7.59
N ASP A 44 -16.93 7.28 -7.31
CA ASP A 44 -17.98 7.61 -8.29
C ASP A 44 -17.50 8.55 -9.43
N GLN A 45 -16.44 9.32 -9.23
CA GLN A 45 -15.88 10.18 -10.28
C GLN A 45 -15.01 9.43 -11.29
N GLN A 46 -14.66 8.16 -11.04
CA GLN A 46 -13.83 7.34 -11.92
C GLN A 46 -14.61 6.38 -12.84
N LYS A 47 -15.90 6.65 -13.10
CA LYS A 47 -16.69 5.93 -14.13
C LYS A 47 -16.33 6.29 -15.57
N GLY A 48 -15.10 6.71 -15.83
CA GLY A 48 -14.56 6.82 -17.18
C GLY A 48 -14.09 5.44 -17.65
N SER A 49 -14.76 4.86 -18.66
CA SER A 49 -14.27 3.67 -19.35
C SER A 49 -12.87 3.95 -19.88
N MET A 50 -11.87 3.22 -19.41
CA MET A 50 -10.53 3.28 -20.01
C MET A 50 -10.60 2.79 -21.44
N PRO A 51 -10.06 3.53 -22.45
CA PRO A 51 -9.94 3.04 -23.82
C PRO A 51 -9.11 1.77 -23.81
N GLY A 52 -9.66 0.69 -24.41
CA GLY A 52 -9.08 -0.61 -24.69
C GLY A 52 -7.64 -0.83 -24.27
N MET A 53 -7.41 -1.31 -23.06
CA MET A 53 -6.14 -1.94 -22.73
C MET A 53 -6.10 -3.27 -23.45
N ASP A 54 -5.33 -3.34 -24.52
CA ASP A 54 -4.99 -4.60 -25.19
C ASP A 54 -4.11 -5.41 -24.24
N MET A 55 -4.71 -6.42 -23.60
CA MET A 55 -4.05 -7.36 -22.68
C MET A 55 -3.20 -8.40 -23.46
N GLY A 56 -2.87 -8.15 -24.72
CA GLY A 56 -2.30 -9.09 -25.68
C GLY A 56 -0.79 -9.28 -25.67
N GLY A 57 -0.04 -8.71 -24.76
CA GLY A 57 1.40 -8.98 -24.62
C GLY A 57 1.66 -10.18 -23.71
N LYS A 58 2.21 -11.28 -24.22
CA LYS A 58 2.93 -12.27 -23.38
C LYS A 58 4.16 -11.57 -22.81
N GLU A 59 3.98 -10.81 -21.75
CA GLU A 59 5.07 -10.13 -21.09
C GLU A 59 5.97 -11.14 -20.39
N ASP A 60 7.27 -10.88 -20.40
CA ASP A 60 8.26 -11.68 -19.71
C ASP A 60 8.03 -11.65 -18.19
N MET A 61 7.35 -12.67 -17.68
CA MET A 61 7.03 -12.85 -16.27
C MET A 61 8.18 -13.55 -15.52
N SER A 62 9.33 -13.74 -16.14
CA SER A 62 10.46 -14.52 -15.61
C SER A 62 11.07 -13.96 -14.31
N ASN A 63 10.75 -12.71 -13.98
CA ASN A 63 11.23 -12.03 -12.78
C ASN A 63 10.22 -11.99 -11.63
N MET A 64 9.08 -12.66 -11.78
CA MET A 64 8.06 -12.72 -10.74
C MET A 64 8.32 -13.92 -9.84
N GLY A 65 8.29 -13.68 -8.51
CA GLY A 65 8.27 -14.77 -7.55
C GLY A 65 6.94 -15.54 -7.54
N PRO A 66 6.87 -16.70 -6.86
CA PRO A 66 5.67 -17.52 -6.81
C PRO A 66 4.40 -16.78 -6.38
N SER A 67 4.48 -15.90 -5.37
CA SER A 67 3.34 -15.09 -4.90
C SER A 67 2.86 -14.13 -5.97
N MET A 68 3.78 -13.46 -6.68
CA MET A 68 3.43 -12.51 -7.74
C MET A 68 2.88 -13.25 -8.96
N ALA A 69 3.43 -14.41 -9.30
CA ALA A 69 2.91 -15.27 -10.37
C ALA A 69 1.49 -15.78 -10.07
N ALA A 70 1.20 -16.10 -8.81
CA ALA A 70 -0.14 -16.47 -8.36
C ALA A 70 -1.15 -15.33 -8.47
N MET A 71 -0.69 -14.08 -8.48
CA MET A 71 -1.52 -12.87 -8.66
C MET A 71 -1.61 -12.41 -10.12
N ALA A 72 -1.12 -13.16 -11.11
CA ALA A 72 -1.01 -12.70 -12.51
C ALA A 72 -2.34 -12.15 -13.09
N GLY A 73 -3.48 -12.75 -12.74
CA GLY A 73 -4.82 -12.26 -13.12
C GLY A 73 -5.27 -10.97 -12.41
N HIS A 74 -4.53 -10.56 -11.38
CA HIS A 74 -4.83 -9.42 -10.51
C HIS A 74 -3.72 -8.37 -10.52
N MET A 75 -2.87 -8.37 -11.54
CA MET A 75 -1.76 -7.45 -11.62
C MET A 75 -1.63 -6.86 -13.02
N TYR A 76 -1.45 -5.56 -13.09
CA TYR A 76 -0.99 -4.86 -14.27
C TYR A 76 0.43 -4.35 -14.04
N ILE A 77 1.31 -4.60 -14.99
CA ILE A 77 2.71 -4.20 -14.96
C ILE A 77 2.98 -3.35 -16.19
N THR A 78 3.61 -2.18 -16.02
CA THR A 78 3.95 -1.32 -17.16
C THR A 78 4.88 -2.04 -18.14
N PRO A 79 4.69 -1.90 -19.45
CA PRO A 79 5.61 -2.42 -20.44
C PRO A 79 6.99 -1.75 -20.33
N LEU A 80 8.05 -2.48 -20.64
CA LEU A 80 9.37 -1.88 -20.81
C LEU A 80 9.39 -0.99 -22.05
N ARG A 81 10.04 0.17 -21.95
CA ARG A 81 10.24 1.10 -23.06
C ARG A 81 11.63 0.93 -23.68
N PRO A 82 11.83 1.35 -24.95
CA PRO A 82 13.15 1.46 -25.53
C PRO A 82 14.06 2.35 -24.68
N LYS A 83 15.28 1.88 -24.41
CA LYS A 83 16.26 2.59 -23.61
C LYS A 83 16.67 3.90 -24.29
N GLN A 84 16.72 4.96 -23.50
CA GLN A 84 17.16 6.28 -23.92
C GLN A 84 18.53 6.63 -23.30
N PRO A 85 19.33 7.51 -23.96
CA PRO A 85 20.52 8.04 -23.34
C PRO A 85 20.22 8.67 -21.97
N GLY A 86 21.02 8.34 -20.96
CA GLY A 86 20.88 8.86 -19.60
C GLY A 86 19.93 8.07 -18.69
N ASP A 87 19.20 7.08 -19.20
CA ASP A 87 18.28 6.30 -18.36
C ASP A 87 18.97 5.51 -17.25
N GLU A 88 20.12 4.89 -17.57
CA GLU A 88 20.89 4.16 -16.55
C GLU A 88 21.43 5.10 -15.48
N GLU A 89 21.93 6.24 -15.87
CA GLU A 89 22.48 7.24 -14.97
C GLU A 89 21.40 7.77 -14.02
N ARG A 90 20.21 8.03 -14.55
CA ARG A 90 19.04 8.43 -13.74
C ARG A 90 18.64 7.34 -12.75
N ALA A 91 18.55 6.11 -13.21
CA ALA A 91 18.21 4.97 -12.34
C ALA A 91 19.28 4.76 -11.26
N LYS A 92 20.57 4.82 -11.62
CA LYS A 92 21.70 4.74 -10.66
C LYS A 92 21.66 5.84 -9.61
N ALA A 93 21.36 7.08 -10.03
CA ALA A 93 21.25 8.21 -9.10
C ALA A 93 20.13 7.98 -8.08
N VAL A 94 18.94 7.54 -8.52
CA VAL A 94 17.83 7.20 -7.63
C VAL A 94 18.23 6.09 -6.65
N VAL A 95 18.83 5.00 -7.13
CA VAL A 95 19.25 3.87 -6.27
C VAL A 95 20.28 4.31 -5.22
N ALA A 96 21.24 5.16 -5.61
CA ALA A 96 22.25 5.68 -4.70
C ALA A 96 21.64 6.56 -3.60
N GLU A 97 20.70 7.42 -3.95
CA GLU A 97 20.01 8.30 -3.02
C GLU A 97 19.10 7.52 -2.07
N VAL A 98 18.34 6.53 -2.58
CA VAL A 98 17.58 5.58 -1.77
C VAL A 98 18.48 4.89 -0.77
N LYS A 99 19.60 4.30 -1.23
CA LYS A 99 20.55 3.56 -0.37
C LYS A 99 21.10 4.43 0.75
N ALA A 100 21.51 5.66 0.44
CA ALA A 100 22.02 6.61 1.43
C ALA A 100 20.94 6.97 2.47
N THR A 101 19.71 7.22 2.01
CA THR A 101 18.59 7.62 2.88
C THR A 101 18.19 6.53 3.85
N ILE A 102 18.08 5.28 3.37
CA ILE A 102 17.51 4.20 4.18
C ILE A 102 18.52 3.52 5.10
N GLU A 103 19.80 3.80 4.98
CA GLU A 103 20.87 3.18 5.80
C GLU A 103 20.56 3.27 7.30
N ARG A 104 20.02 4.40 7.75
CA ARG A 104 19.61 4.61 9.14
C ARG A 104 18.50 3.67 9.61
N TYR A 105 17.69 3.19 8.69
CA TYR A 105 16.54 2.32 8.97
C TYR A 105 16.90 0.82 9.04
N LYS A 106 18.18 0.47 8.94
CA LYS A 106 18.67 -0.84 9.39
C LYS A 106 18.31 -1.11 10.85
N ASP A 107 18.23 -0.06 11.66
CA ASP A 107 17.48 -0.09 12.93
C ASP A 107 16.02 0.30 12.67
N TYR A 108 15.15 -0.70 12.56
CA TYR A 108 13.71 -0.50 12.28
C TYR A 108 12.99 0.40 13.30
N ARG A 109 13.52 0.54 14.52
CA ARG A 109 12.94 1.43 15.55
C ARG A 109 13.05 2.90 15.14
N LYS A 110 14.07 3.26 14.35
CA LYS A 110 14.18 4.60 13.76
C LYS A 110 13.07 4.83 12.71
N ALA A 111 12.73 3.80 11.94
CA ALA A 111 11.59 3.88 11.02
C ALA A 111 10.29 4.15 11.77
N LEU A 112 10.02 3.42 12.86
CA LEU A 112 8.84 3.65 13.69
C LEU A 112 8.84 5.06 14.31
N ALA A 113 9.99 5.55 14.76
CA ALA A 113 10.14 6.91 15.31
C ALA A 113 9.89 8.00 14.26
N ASP A 114 10.20 7.73 12.99
CA ASP A 114 9.99 8.64 11.86
C ASP A 114 8.59 8.49 11.22
N GLY A 115 7.67 7.79 11.89
CA GLY A 115 6.25 7.73 11.50
C GLY A 115 5.91 6.62 10.50
N TYR A 116 6.82 5.66 10.27
CA TYR A 116 6.47 4.44 9.56
C TYR A 116 5.66 3.50 10.47
N VAL A 117 4.67 2.83 9.91
CA VAL A 117 3.77 1.91 10.62
C VAL A 117 3.80 0.55 9.94
N ILE A 118 3.87 -0.52 10.71
CA ILE A 118 3.87 -1.89 10.17
C ILE A 118 2.48 -2.19 9.60
N ALA A 119 2.41 -2.46 8.30
CA ALA A 119 1.17 -2.90 7.67
C ALA A 119 0.86 -4.35 8.09
N ASN A 120 -0.38 -4.58 8.58
CA ASN A 120 -0.87 -5.90 9.00
C ASN A 120 0.08 -6.65 9.97
N PRO A 121 0.45 -6.07 11.13
CA PRO A 121 1.52 -6.60 11.99
C PRO A 121 1.20 -7.98 12.60
N THR A 122 -0.07 -8.38 12.61
CA THR A 122 -0.54 -9.68 13.14
C THR A 122 -0.50 -10.80 12.10
N LEU A 123 -0.34 -10.46 10.82
CA LEU A 123 -0.23 -11.45 9.75
C LEU A 123 1.23 -11.79 9.51
N LYS A 124 1.52 -13.11 9.38
CA LYS A 124 2.84 -13.54 8.92
C LYS A 124 2.95 -13.22 7.43
N GLN A 125 3.97 -12.46 7.07
CA GLN A 125 4.22 -12.00 5.69
C GLN A 125 5.63 -12.41 5.27
N PRO A 126 5.85 -12.76 4.00
CA PRO A 126 7.19 -12.98 3.46
C PRO A 126 8.05 -11.73 3.59
N GLN A 127 7.46 -10.58 3.27
CA GLN A 127 8.04 -9.27 3.40
C GLN A 127 7.07 -8.32 4.09
N TYR A 128 7.54 -7.61 5.14
CA TYR A 128 6.76 -6.65 5.90
C TYR A 128 6.95 -5.24 5.34
N HIS A 129 5.84 -4.57 5.04
CA HIS A 129 5.83 -3.18 4.61
C HIS A 129 5.65 -2.27 5.84
N PHE A 130 6.62 -1.42 6.09
CA PHE A 130 6.49 -0.33 7.06
C PHE A 130 6.10 0.92 6.28
N THR A 131 4.84 1.30 6.31
CA THR A 131 4.26 2.36 5.47
C THR A 131 4.29 3.72 6.15
N ASN A 132 4.52 4.79 5.39
CA ASN A 132 4.45 6.17 5.85
C ASN A 132 3.40 6.94 5.05
N GLN A 133 2.28 7.26 5.68
CA GLN A 133 1.17 7.94 5.02
C GLN A 133 1.47 9.38 4.58
N ALA A 134 2.38 10.08 5.27
CA ALA A 134 2.78 11.42 4.85
C ALA A 134 3.54 11.35 3.53
N ASN A 135 4.50 10.42 3.42
CA ASN A 135 5.24 10.17 2.19
C ASN A 135 4.31 9.69 1.06
N THR A 136 3.32 8.83 1.36
CA THR A 136 2.34 8.38 0.36
C THR A 136 1.56 9.54 -0.23
N ARG A 137 1.04 10.45 0.60
CA ARG A 137 0.33 11.65 0.11
C ARG A 137 1.23 12.58 -0.71
N GLU A 138 2.50 12.71 -0.35
CA GLU A 138 3.45 13.50 -1.11
C GLU A 138 3.79 12.82 -2.45
N ALA A 139 3.92 11.51 -2.46
CA ALA A 139 4.21 10.71 -3.66
C ALA A 139 3.09 10.79 -4.72
N ASP A 140 1.86 11.09 -4.35
CA ASP A 140 0.78 11.36 -5.31
C ASP A 140 1.07 12.62 -6.15
N LEU A 141 1.80 13.59 -5.59
CA LEU A 141 2.08 14.88 -6.23
C LEU A 141 3.45 14.92 -6.89
N ARG A 142 4.46 14.29 -6.28
CA ARG A 142 5.86 14.34 -6.77
C ARG A 142 6.64 13.11 -6.33
N PHE A 143 7.67 12.78 -7.09
CA PHE A 143 8.63 11.74 -6.75
C PHE A 143 9.81 12.33 -5.95
N ASP A 144 10.13 11.70 -4.81
CA ASP A 144 11.27 12.05 -3.98
C ASP A 144 11.94 10.74 -3.51
N PRO A 145 13.12 10.38 -4.04
CA PRO A 145 13.81 9.14 -3.68
C PRO A 145 14.25 9.08 -2.21
N THR A 146 14.25 10.23 -1.50
CA THR A 146 14.55 10.27 -0.05
C THR A 146 13.32 9.99 0.82
N LYS A 147 12.13 9.91 0.21
CA LYS A 147 10.86 9.72 0.92
C LYS A 147 10.12 8.46 0.45
N PRO A 148 10.68 7.26 0.62
CA PRO A 148 9.97 6.05 0.26
C PRO A 148 8.64 5.96 1.01
N THR A 149 7.61 5.46 0.32
CA THR A 149 6.27 5.33 0.89
C THR A 149 6.15 4.12 1.80
N ALA A 150 7.02 3.13 1.60
CA ALA A 150 7.25 2.06 2.57
C ALA A 150 8.72 1.62 2.60
N LEU A 151 9.12 1.09 3.74
CA LEU A 151 10.35 0.35 3.93
C LEU A 151 10.02 -1.14 3.95
N LEU A 152 10.83 -1.94 3.26
CA LEU A 152 10.62 -3.37 3.09
C LEU A 152 11.53 -4.13 4.04
N TYR A 153 10.93 -4.92 4.93
CA TYR A 153 11.66 -5.68 5.92
C TYR A 153 11.32 -7.16 5.87
N ARG A 154 12.32 -7.98 6.11
CA ARG A 154 12.15 -9.40 6.40
C ARG A 154 12.26 -9.64 7.91
N GLN A 155 11.34 -10.42 8.45
CA GLN A 155 11.43 -10.83 9.85
C GLN A 155 12.47 -11.95 10.00
N THR A 156 13.39 -11.78 10.95
CA THR A 156 14.42 -12.77 11.29
C THR A 156 14.39 -13.10 12.77
N PRO A 157 14.77 -14.33 13.17
CA PRO A 157 14.78 -14.72 14.58
C PRO A 157 15.65 -13.83 15.46
N MET A 158 16.80 -13.34 14.93
CA MET A 158 17.78 -12.58 15.69
C MET A 158 17.60 -11.07 15.61
N GLN A 159 17.11 -10.55 14.49
CA GLN A 159 17.04 -9.11 14.23
C GLN A 159 15.60 -8.60 14.11
N ARG A 160 14.61 -9.26 14.61
CA ARG A 160 13.19 -8.94 14.43
C ARG A 160 12.84 -8.52 13.00
N TYR A 161 13.47 -7.45 12.47
CA TYR A 161 13.26 -6.93 11.13
C TYR A 161 14.60 -6.52 10.51
N LYS A 162 14.96 -7.15 9.37
CA LYS A 162 16.11 -6.81 8.53
C LYS A 162 15.61 -6.00 7.34
N LEU A 163 16.16 -4.82 7.14
CA LEU A 163 15.85 -3.97 5.98
C LEU A 163 16.39 -4.62 4.70
N GLU A 164 15.54 -4.71 3.67
CA GLU A 164 15.90 -5.26 2.36
C GLU A 164 15.78 -4.20 1.26
N GLY A 165 14.78 -3.33 1.35
CA GLY A 165 14.52 -2.33 0.31
C GLY A 165 13.45 -1.33 0.69
N VAL A 166 12.89 -0.71 -0.34
CA VAL A 166 11.82 0.28 -0.23
C VAL A 166 10.74 0.05 -1.27
N MET A 167 9.56 0.62 -1.02
CA MET A 167 8.52 0.77 -2.01
C MET A 167 8.24 2.25 -2.23
N PHE A 168 8.07 2.63 -3.49
CA PHE A 168 7.50 3.90 -3.90
C PHE A 168 6.09 3.68 -4.44
N THR A 169 5.24 4.68 -4.25
CA THR A 169 3.92 4.73 -4.86
C THR A 169 3.78 5.94 -5.77
N ALA A 170 2.77 5.92 -6.61
CA ALA A 170 2.35 7.08 -7.40
C ALA A 170 0.83 7.15 -7.42
N SER A 171 0.27 8.33 -7.74
CA SER A 171 -1.17 8.49 -7.89
C SER A 171 -1.78 7.36 -8.72
N PRO A 172 -2.97 6.84 -8.36
CA PRO A 172 -3.66 5.86 -9.20
C PRO A 172 -3.94 6.38 -10.61
N ASP A 173 -4.00 7.70 -10.79
CA ASP A 173 -4.24 8.36 -12.07
C ASP A 173 -2.94 8.70 -12.83
N ALA A 174 -1.77 8.38 -12.25
CA ALA A 174 -0.49 8.65 -12.93
C ALA A 174 -0.39 7.87 -14.23
N THR A 175 -0.03 8.60 -15.28
CA THR A 175 0.24 8.03 -16.61
C THR A 175 1.59 7.33 -16.64
N GLU A 176 1.79 6.41 -17.59
CA GLU A 176 3.09 5.78 -17.79
C GLU A 176 4.21 6.78 -18.11
N ASP A 177 3.90 7.93 -18.74
CA ASP A 177 4.87 8.98 -18.98
C ASP A 177 5.32 9.65 -17.68
N GLU A 178 4.40 9.90 -16.75
CA GLU A 178 4.72 10.41 -15.41
C GLU A 178 5.52 9.39 -14.60
N LEU A 179 5.18 8.11 -14.70
CA LEU A 179 5.96 7.02 -14.08
C LEU A 179 7.37 6.94 -14.66
N ASN A 180 7.50 7.07 -15.99
CA ASN A 180 8.78 7.09 -16.69
C ASN A 180 9.66 8.29 -16.29
N GLN A 181 9.05 9.43 -15.97
CA GLN A 181 9.77 10.60 -15.46
C GLN A 181 10.34 10.36 -14.05
N ARG A 182 9.66 9.59 -13.23
CA ARG A 182 10.12 9.23 -11.87
C ARG A 182 11.34 8.31 -11.95
N ILE A 183 11.20 7.17 -12.60
CA ILE A 183 12.28 6.21 -12.86
C ILE A 183 12.06 5.64 -14.26
N PRO A 184 13.10 5.56 -15.13
CA PRO A 184 12.93 5.15 -16.53
C PRO A 184 12.27 3.78 -16.67
N LEU A 185 11.20 3.70 -17.45
CA LEU A 185 10.52 2.45 -17.78
C LEU A 185 11.32 1.55 -18.73
N SER A 186 12.47 1.97 -19.22
CA SER A 186 13.45 1.15 -19.90
C SER A 186 14.28 0.30 -18.94
N ILE A 187 14.26 0.61 -17.64
CA ILE A 187 15.06 -0.01 -16.59
C ILE A 187 14.17 -0.75 -15.59
N THR A 188 13.00 -0.20 -15.29
CA THR A 188 12.11 -0.72 -14.26
C THR A 188 10.67 -0.80 -14.74
N ARG A 189 9.82 -1.46 -13.95
CA ARG A 189 8.39 -1.58 -14.21
C ARG A 189 7.62 -1.22 -12.96
N TRP A 190 6.63 -0.35 -13.14
CA TRP A 190 5.63 -0.11 -12.10
C TRP A 190 4.53 -1.14 -12.23
N HIS A 191 3.94 -1.51 -11.11
CA HIS A 191 2.79 -2.42 -11.09
C HIS A 191 1.67 -1.86 -10.23
N ARG A 192 0.46 -2.38 -10.45
CA ARG A 192 -0.70 -2.16 -9.57
C ARG A 192 -1.59 -3.39 -9.58
N HIS A 193 -2.33 -3.56 -8.49
CA HIS A 193 -3.30 -4.65 -8.40
C HIS A 193 -4.61 -4.25 -9.06
N ILE A 194 -5.11 -5.11 -9.92
CA ILE A 194 -6.33 -4.94 -10.72
C ILE A 194 -7.32 -6.08 -10.48
N ASN A 195 -8.54 -5.91 -10.96
CA ASN A 195 -9.57 -6.97 -11.01
C ASN A 195 -9.86 -7.61 -9.64
N PHE A 196 -9.82 -6.83 -8.59
CA PHE A 196 -10.05 -7.33 -7.23
C PHE A 196 -11.53 -7.58 -6.99
N CYS A 197 -11.87 -8.79 -6.55
CA CYS A 197 -13.20 -9.12 -6.09
C CYS A 197 -13.21 -9.21 -4.56
N GLU A 198 -13.89 -8.26 -3.92
CA GLU A 198 -14.09 -8.26 -2.48
C GLU A 198 -15.19 -9.25 -2.10
N ALA A 199 -14.91 -10.10 -1.12
CA ALA A 199 -15.87 -11.07 -0.63
C ALA A 199 -17.03 -10.39 0.11
N PRO A 200 -18.28 -10.89 -0.02
CA PRO A 200 -19.35 -10.47 0.87
C PRO A 200 -19.04 -10.87 2.31
N GLU A 201 -19.65 -10.17 3.29
CA GLU A 201 -19.35 -10.33 4.72
C GLU A 201 -19.44 -11.77 5.22
N ASP A 202 -20.41 -12.53 4.70
CA ASP A 202 -20.64 -13.93 5.04
C ASP A 202 -19.58 -14.89 4.47
N ARG A 203 -18.68 -14.40 3.60
CA ARG A 203 -17.66 -15.19 2.89
C ARG A 203 -16.22 -14.69 3.09
N ILE A 204 -15.97 -13.82 4.08
CA ILE A 204 -14.62 -13.29 4.39
C ILE A 204 -13.59 -14.43 4.62
N LYS A 205 -14.02 -15.56 5.15
CA LYS A 205 -13.14 -16.73 5.39
C LYS A 205 -12.56 -17.33 4.10
N ASP A 206 -13.19 -17.08 2.96
CA ASP A 206 -12.72 -17.57 1.65
C ASP A 206 -11.34 -17.00 1.28
N TYR A 207 -10.94 -15.84 1.81
CA TYR A 207 -9.59 -15.29 1.61
C TYR A 207 -8.46 -16.19 2.13
N GLN A 208 -8.78 -17.07 3.08
CA GLN A 208 -7.82 -17.97 3.74
C GLN A 208 -7.94 -19.43 3.26
N ALA A 209 -8.77 -19.68 2.24
CA ALA A 209 -8.90 -21.01 1.65
C ALA A 209 -7.63 -21.38 0.86
N ASP A 210 -7.35 -22.66 0.73
CA ASP A 210 -6.22 -23.16 -0.09
C ASP A 210 -6.34 -22.70 -1.56
N HIS A 211 -7.57 -22.58 -2.05
CA HIS A 211 -7.90 -22.04 -3.37
C HIS A 211 -8.95 -20.95 -3.23
N PRO A 212 -8.55 -19.72 -2.88
CA PRO A 212 -9.48 -18.63 -2.63
C PRO A 212 -10.21 -18.24 -3.91
N LYS A 213 -11.49 -17.87 -3.79
CA LYS A 213 -12.25 -17.28 -4.89
C LYS A 213 -12.05 -15.77 -4.95
N PHE A 214 -11.92 -15.11 -3.80
CA PHE A 214 -11.87 -13.66 -3.64
C PHE A 214 -10.48 -13.16 -3.31
N GLY A 215 -10.26 -11.86 -3.53
CA GLY A 215 -9.01 -11.20 -3.18
C GLY A 215 -7.94 -11.29 -4.26
N MET A 216 -6.73 -10.88 -3.93
CA MET A 216 -5.60 -10.83 -4.88
C MET A 216 -5.08 -12.21 -5.31
N PHE A 217 -5.34 -13.24 -4.52
CA PHE A 217 -5.02 -14.63 -4.84
C PHE A 217 -6.25 -15.42 -5.31
N GLY A 218 -7.38 -14.72 -5.48
CA GLY A 218 -8.64 -15.32 -5.85
C GLY A 218 -8.69 -15.75 -7.31
N SER A 219 -9.57 -16.69 -7.62
CA SER A 219 -9.81 -17.12 -9.00
C SER A 219 -10.74 -16.17 -9.76
N ILE A 220 -11.44 -15.26 -9.06
CA ILE A 220 -12.41 -14.32 -9.64
C ILE A 220 -11.69 -13.03 -10.03
N ASN A 221 -11.51 -12.82 -11.33
CA ASN A 221 -10.80 -11.67 -11.88
C ASN A 221 -11.62 -10.87 -12.92
N THR A 222 -12.93 -11.11 -13.01
CA THR A 222 -13.85 -10.32 -13.85
C THR A 222 -15.00 -9.77 -13.04
N LYS A 223 -15.58 -8.67 -13.51
CA LYS A 223 -16.74 -8.04 -12.86
C LYS A 223 -17.96 -8.96 -12.84
N GLU A 224 -18.19 -9.66 -13.93
CA GLU A 224 -19.34 -10.57 -14.11
C GLU A 224 -19.25 -11.73 -13.12
N ALA A 225 -18.10 -12.38 -13.03
CA ALA A 225 -17.86 -13.48 -12.09
C ALA A 225 -17.95 -13.01 -10.63
N CYS A 226 -17.44 -11.81 -10.33
CA CYS A 226 -17.52 -11.22 -9.00
C CYS A 226 -18.98 -10.94 -8.59
N THR A 227 -19.77 -10.38 -9.50
CA THR A 227 -21.21 -10.11 -9.28
C THR A 227 -21.99 -11.41 -9.08
N ALA A 228 -21.71 -12.45 -9.87
CA ALA A 228 -22.34 -13.76 -9.74
C ALA A 228 -22.12 -14.39 -8.36
N GLU A 229 -20.98 -14.15 -7.74
CA GLU A 229 -20.64 -14.61 -6.39
C GLU A 229 -21.00 -13.58 -5.29
N ARG A 230 -21.81 -12.57 -5.60
CA ARG A 230 -22.26 -11.50 -4.69
C ARG A 230 -21.15 -10.65 -4.13
N GLY A 231 -19.96 -10.65 -4.76
CA GLY A 231 -18.82 -9.82 -4.37
C GLY A 231 -18.91 -8.39 -4.90
N THR A 232 -18.08 -7.52 -4.36
CA THR A 232 -17.89 -6.16 -4.85
C THR A 232 -16.65 -6.11 -5.73
N PHE A 233 -16.81 -5.75 -7.00
CA PHE A 233 -15.71 -5.68 -7.95
C PHE A 233 -15.03 -4.31 -7.91
N HIS A 234 -13.71 -4.32 -7.75
CA HIS A 234 -12.85 -3.15 -7.83
C HIS A 234 -11.92 -3.31 -9.05
N PRO A 235 -12.00 -2.41 -10.06
CA PRO A 235 -11.14 -2.46 -11.23
C PRO A 235 -9.65 -2.43 -10.86
N TYR A 236 -9.33 -1.71 -9.80
CA TYR A 236 -8.00 -1.69 -9.17
C TYR A 236 -8.13 -1.45 -7.66
N VAL A 237 -7.15 -1.92 -6.92
CA VAL A 237 -6.96 -1.62 -5.50
C VAL A 237 -5.54 -1.10 -5.31
N PHE A 238 -5.34 -0.22 -4.33
CA PHE A 238 -4.10 0.48 -4.08
C PHE A 238 -3.72 1.46 -5.22
N THR A 239 -2.50 1.93 -5.19
CA THR A 239 -1.91 2.89 -6.15
C THR A 239 -0.90 2.17 -7.04
N TRP A 240 -0.23 2.88 -7.94
CA TRP A 240 0.98 2.37 -8.57
C TRP A 240 2.06 2.10 -7.53
N MET A 241 2.79 1.02 -7.70
CA MET A 241 3.85 0.57 -6.79
C MET A 241 5.11 0.19 -7.55
N LEU A 242 6.25 0.45 -6.93
CA LEU A 242 7.56 0.06 -7.40
C LEU A 242 8.43 -0.32 -6.22
N HIS A 243 9.04 -1.52 -6.25
CA HIS A 243 10.01 -1.96 -5.26
C HIS A 243 11.44 -1.61 -5.71
N VAL A 244 12.28 -1.23 -4.77
CA VAL A 244 13.70 -0.96 -5.00
C VAL A 244 14.52 -1.62 -3.91
N PHE A 245 15.40 -2.55 -4.30
CA PHE A 245 16.31 -3.27 -3.43
C PHE A 245 17.75 -2.76 -3.63
N PRO A 246 18.15 -1.63 -3.00
CA PRO A 246 19.33 -0.89 -3.36
C PRO A 246 20.65 -1.55 -2.92
N TYR A 247 20.59 -2.72 -2.32
CA TYR A 247 21.74 -3.50 -1.91
C TYR A 247 22.09 -4.59 -2.93
N GLU A 248 21.28 -4.77 -3.98
CA GLU A 248 21.51 -5.70 -5.07
C GLU A 248 22.47 -5.12 -6.10
N ASP A 249 23.15 -6.00 -6.88
CA ASP A 249 24.26 -5.63 -7.74
C ASP A 249 23.87 -5.18 -9.16
N ASN A 250 22.69 -5.58 -9.63
CA ASN A 250 22.23 -5.28 -10.98
C ASN A 250 20.78 -4.81 -11.01
N PHE A 251 20.40 -4.07 -12.05
CA PHE A 251 19.06 -3.47 -12.14
C PHE A 251 17.92 -4.47 -12.15
N LYS A 252 18.13 -5.69 -12.67
CA LYS A 252 17.12 -6.74 -12.66
C LYS A 252 16.75 -7.14 -11.22
N GLU A 253 17.72 -7.22 -10.34
CA GLU A 253 17.53 -7.53 -8.93
C GLU A 253 17.12 -6.30 -8.13
N VAL A 254 17.74 -5.13 -8.40
CA VAL A 254 17.38 -3.86 -7.77
C VAL A 254 15.91 -3.51 -7.94
N PHE A 255 15.34 -3.73 -9.13
CA PHE A 255 13.95 -3.44 -9.47
C PHE A 255 13.11 -4.70 -9.64
N SER A 256 13.41 -5.73 -8.86
CA SER A 256 12.69 -6.99 -8.91
C SER A 256 11.23 -6.82 -8.43
N LEU A 257 10.32 -7.52 -9.10
CA LEU A 257 8.96 -7.73 -8.63
C LEU A 257 8.86 -8.93 -7.67
N ASN A 258 9.98 -9.57 -7.34
CA ASN A 258 10.02 -10.79 -6.56
C ASN A 258 10.19 -10.50 -5.08
N ASP A 259 9.07 -10.46 -4.35
CA ASP A 259 9.03 -10.26 -2.90
C ASP A 259 9.32 -11.56 -2.10
N ASP A 260 9.32 -12.71 -2.77
CA ASP A 260 9.46 -14.03 -2.12
C ASP A 260 10.92 -14.45 -1.94
N VAL A 261 11.84 -13.90 -2.72
CA VAL A 261 13.26 -14.18 -2.60
C VAL A 261 13.84 -13.39 -1.44
N ALA A 262 14.52 -14.09 -0.53
CA ALA A 262 15.38 -13.41 0.41
C ALA A 262 16.48 -12.69 -0.39
N HIS A 263 16.38 -11.38 -0.52
CA HIS A 263 17.47 -10.55 -0.99
C HIS A 263 18.58 -10.61 0.07
N VAL A 264 19.30 -11.74 0.10
CA VAL A 264 20.29 -12.05 1.13
C VAL A 264 21.61 -12.33 0.44
N ARG A 265 22.52 -11.46 0.69
CA ARG A 265 23.93 -11.84 0.83
C ARG A 265 24.41 -11.60 2.24
#